data_9cd1b03a8caf900f590a3bd931f3dd7b
#
_entry.id   9cd1b03a8caf900f590a3bd931f3dd7b
#
_cell.length_a   1.000
_cell.length_b   1.000
_cell.length_c   1.000
_cell.angle_alpha   90.00
_cell.angle_beta   90.00
_cell.angle_gamma   90.00
#
_symmetry.space_group_name_H-M   'P 1'
#
loop_
_entity.id
_entity.type
_entity.pdbx_description
1 polymer ?
#
loop_
_entity_poly.entity_id
_entity_poly.type
_entity_poly.pdbx_seq_one_letter_code
_entity_poly.pdbx_strand_id
1 'polypeptide(L)'
;IDPQISEISAVFWHFVELDNPLSREQLIQLDQILAYGPKESKSADDSADFVVVPRLGSISPWSTKATDIAKACGLMEVSRIERGVVWSFKTKRHQSVSQATLTRIVSMVHDRMTETVLVDINDAHKLFRHVQPQPLRTIPVLKDGRCALEDCDREMGLALSPDEIDYLQHNFERI
;
A
#
# COMPACT_ATOMS: atom_id res chain seq x y z
N ILE A 1 15.08 9.74 -17.53
CA ILE A 1 14.01 10.67 -17.09
C ILE A 1 13.70 11.55 -18.28
N ASP A 2 12.44 11.94 -18.46
CA ASP A 2 11.99 12.79 -19.57
C ASP A 2 12.65 14.20 -19.45
N PRO A 3 13.36 14.69 -20.46
CA PRO A 3 14.06 15.98 -20.40
C PRO A 3 13.10 17.19 -20.29
N GLN A 4 11.79 16.97 -20.42
CA GLN A 4 10.77 18.00 -20.23
C GLN A 4 10.43 18.22 -18.75
N ILE A 5 10.72 17.27 -17.86
CA ILE A 5 10.51 17.42 -16.43
C ILE A 5 11.56 18.37 -15.86
N SER A 6 11.10 19.44 -15.22
CA SER A 6 11.95 20.46 -14.60
C SER A 6 12.07 20.31 -13.09
N GLU A 7 11.04 19.77 -12.45
CA GLU A 7 10.99 19.59 -10.99
C GLU A 7 10.22 18.32 -10.64
N ILE A 8 10.67 17.62 -9.60
CA ILE A 8 10.02 16.48 -9.01
C ILE A 8 9.85 16.77 -7.52
N SER A 9 8.64 16.63 -7.02
CA SER A 9 8.33 16.72 -5.60
C SER A 9 7.77 15.40 -5.09
N ALA A 10 8.21 15.01 -3.89
CA ALA A 10 7.71 13.83 -3.18
C ALA A 10 7.44 14.22 -1.72
N VAL A 11 6.19 14.19 -1.30
CA VAL A 11 5.77 14.64 0.03
C VAL A 11 5.00 13.53 0.74
N PHE A 12 5.30 13.34 2.03
CA PHE A 12 4.52 12.42 2.85
C PHE A 12 3.13 12.99 3.16
N TRP A 13 2.11 12.19 2.88
CA TRP A 13 0.76 12.44 3.31
C TRP A 13 0.33 11.38 4.31
N HIS A 14 -0.41 11.81 5.34
CA HIS A 14 -0.96 10.94 6.35
C HIS A 14 -2.46 10.81 6.15
N PHE A 15 -2.91 9.57 6.05
CA PHE A 15 -4.32 9.20 5.96
C PHE A 15 -4.74 8.67 7.32
N VAL A 16 -5.79 9.23 7.89
CA VAL A 16 -6.23 8.92 9.25
C VAL A 16 -7.67 8.43 9.22
N GLU A 17 -7.90 7.22 9.72
CA GLU A 17 -9.22 6.69 9.97
C GLU A 17 -9.63 7.03 11.41
N LEU A 18 -10.82 7.56 11.57
CA LEU A 18 -11.38 7.99 12.85
C LEU A 18 -12.67 7.24 13.15
N ASP A 19 -12.81 6.74 14.37
CA ASP A 19 -14.07 6.18 14.86
C ASP A 19 -15.09 7.29 15.19
N ASN A 20 -14.59 8.45 15.66
CA ASN A 20 -15.36 9.65 15.94
C ASN A 20 -14.58 10.91 15.56
N PRO A 21 -15.25 12.02 15.25
CA PRO A 21 -14.58 13.28 14.95
C PRO A 21 -13.69 13.76 16.11
N LEU A 22 -12.49 14.23 15.77
CA LEU A 22 -11.56 14.81 16.73
C LEU A 22 -11.98 16.24 17.12
N SER A 23 -11.75 16.62 18.38
CA SER A 23 -11.83 18.00 18.82
C SER A 23 -10.72 18.86 18.20
N ARG A 24 -10.85 20.17 18.26
CA ARG A 24 -9.80 21.10 17.77
C ARG A 24 -8.46 20.87 18.46
N GLU A 25 -8.47 20.58 19.75
CA GLU A 25 -7.25 20.33 20.54
C GLU A 25 -6.60 19.01 20.10
N GLN A 26 -7.40 17.96 19.90
CA GLN A 26 -6.93 16.66 19.41
C GLN A 26 -6.36 16.75 17.99
N LEU A 27 -6.94 17.57 17.11
CA LEU A 27 -6.39 17.83 15.77
C LEU A 27 -5.01 18.49 15.85
N ILE A 28 -4.84 19.51 16.71
CA ILE A 28 -3.53 20.15 16.92
C ILE A 28 -2.51 19.14 17.45
N GLN A 29 -2.91 18.28 18.38
CA GLN A 29 -2.05 17.25 18.94
C GLN A 29 -1.66 16.21 17.88
N LEU A 30 -2.60 15.78 17.05
CA LEU A 30 -2.34 14.87 15.94
C LEU A 30 -1.34 15.49 14.94
N ASP A 31 -1.54 16.74 14.55
CA ASP A 31 -0.62 17.48 13.69
C ASP A 31 0.80 17.54 14.26
N GLN A 32 0.93 17.74 15.58
CA GLN A 32 2.23 17.73 16.25
C GLN A 32 2.91 16.35 16.23
N ILE A 33 2.15 15.29 16.43
CA ILE A 33 2.65 13.90 16.38
C ILE A 33 3.14 13.56 14.96
N LEU A 34 2.42 14.04 13.95
CA LEU A 34 2.73 13.76 12.54
C LEU A 34 3.75 14.74 11.92
N ALA A 35 4.15 15.78 12.66
CA ALA A 35 5.17 16.73 12.23
C ALA A 35 6.58 16.23 12.53
N TYR A 36 7.19 15.49 11.60
CA TYR A 36 8.55 14.98 11.70
C TYR A 36 9.31 15.17 10.40
N GLY A 37 10.63 15.08 10.47
CA GLY A 37 11.53 15.30 9.35
C GLY A 37 11.88 16.79 9.10
N PRO A 38 12.65 17.08 8.06
CA PRO A 38 13.00 18.44 7.72
C PRO A 38 11.76 19.24 7.34
N LYS A 39 11.65 20.46 7.89
CA LYS A 39 10.59 21.40 7.48
C LYS A 39 10.95 21.95 6.12
N GLU A 40 10.41 21.37 5.08
CA GLU A 40 10.49 21.98 3.76
C GLU A 40 9.50 23.16 3.67
N SER A 41 9.97 24.25 3.03
CA SER A 41 9.09 25.37 2.67
C SER A 41 8.10 24.85 1.64
N LYS A 42 6.85 24.67 2.05
CA LYS A 42 5.76 24.20 1.20
C LYS A 42 5.61 25.06 -0.05
N SER A 43 5.87 24.48 -1.18
CA SER A 43 5.02 24.73 -2.33
C SER A 43 4.11 23.50 -2.46
N ALA A 44 3.08 23.44 -1.67
CA ALA A 44 1.96 22.55 -1.95
C ALA A 44 1.22 23.16 -3.15
N ASP A 45 1.75 22.91 -4.33
CA ASP A 45 0.94 22.96 -5.53
C ASP A 45 0.01 21.75 -5.41
N ASP A 46 -1.29 21.98 -5.33
CA ASP A 46 -2.33 20.95 -5.03
C ASP A 46 -2.51 19.90 -6.15
N SER A 47 -1.62 19.85 -7.13
CA SER A 47 -1.67 18.89 -8.23
C SER A 47 -0.79 17.66 -7.95
N ALA A 48 -1.36 16.69 -7.25
CA ALA A 48 -0.75 15.37 -7.19
C ALA A 48 -0.94 14.65 -8.53
N ASP A 49 0.15 14.15 -9.13
CA ASP A 49 0.05 13.30 -10.32
C ASP A 49 -0.35 11.88 -9.95
N PHE A 50 0.15 11.40 -8.81
CA PHE A 50 -0.26 10.12 -8.20
C PHE A 50 0.24 10.03 -6.75
N VAL A 51 -0.30 9.04 -6.02
CA VAL A 51 0.09 8.73 -4.65
C VAL A 51 0.53 7.27 -4.56
N VAL A 52 1.70 7.04 -3.97
CA VAL A 52 2.17 5.71 -3.60
C VAL A 52 1.78 5.45 -2.16
N VAL A 53 1.02 4.39 -1.93
CA VAL A 53 0.50 4.00 -0.62
C VAL A 53 0.86 2.54 -0.31
N PRO A 54 0.83 2.10 0.96
CA PRO A 54 0.95 0.69 1.28
C PRO A 54 -0.10 -0.15 0.54
N ARG A 55 0.24 -1.40 0.28
CA ARG A 55 -0.63 -2.34 -0.43
C ARG A 55 -2.01 -2.40 0.22
N LEU A 56 -3.05 -2.22 -0.59
CA LEU A 56 -4.44 -2.27 -0.14
C LEU A 56 -4.74 -3.62 0.53
N GLY A 57 -5.48 -3.58 1.64
CA GLY A 57 -5.80 -4.77 2.42
C GLY A 57 -4.70 -5.24 3.39
N SER A 58 -3.57 -4.52 3.46
CA SER A 58 -2.51 -4.76 4.44
C SER A 58 -2.38 -3.59 5.42
N ILE A 59 -1.76 -3.83 6.58
CA ILE A 59 -1.39 -2.81 7.55
C ILE A 59 0.13 -2.69 7.51
N SER A 60 0.63 -1.47 7.24
CA SER A 60 2.07 -1.26 7.20
C SER A 60 2.68 -1.32 8.60
N PRO A 61 3.95 -1.74 8.76
CA PRO A 61 4.64 -1.69 10.06
C PRO A 61 4.73 -0.26 10.62
N TRP A 62 4.82 0.74 9.74
CA TRP A 62 4.79 2.15 10.13
C TRP A 62 3.42 2.53 10.71
N SER A 63 2.33 2.09 10.08
CA SER A 63 0.95 2.32 10.53
C SER A 63 0.72 1.85 11.96
N THR A 64 1.13 0.64 12.27
CA THR A 64 1.00 0.07 13.62
C THR A 64 1.66 0.98 14.66
N LYS A 65 2.90 1.41 14.40
CA LYS A 65 3.64 2.30 15.31
C LYS A 65 3.00 3.68 15.44
N ALA A 66 2.60 4.30 14.33
CA ALA A 66 1.99 5.62 14.34
C ALA A 66 0.64 5.61 15.08
N THR A 67 -0.17 4.60 14.86
CA THR A 67 -1.47 4.42 15.53
C THR A 67 -1.27 4.17 17.03
N ASP A 68 -0.32 3.34 17.43
CA ASP A 68 0.00 3.08 18.83
C ASP A 68 0.47 4.37 19.54
N ILE A 69 1.30 5.18 18.90
CA ILE A 69 1.76 6.46 19.44
C ILE A 69 0.58 7.42 19.62
N ALA A 70 -0.30 7.56 18.62
CA ALA A 70 -1.47 8.41 18.71
C ALA A 70 -2.37 8.01 19.88
N LYS A 71 -2.65 6.72 20.06
CA LYS A 71 -3.43 6.18 21.18
C LYS A 71 -2.75 6.39 22.53
N ALA A 72 -1.43 6.17 22.60
CA ALA A 72 -0.65 6.44 23.81
C ALA A 72 -0.64 7.93 24.19
N CYS A 73 -0.80 8.82 23.23
CA CYS A 73 -0.99 10.26 23.44
C CYS A 73 -2.43 10.66 23.78
N GLY A 74 -3.36 9.70 23.93
CA GLY A 74 -4.75 9.96 24.30
C GLY A 74 -5.71 10.18 23.13
N LEU A 75 -5.27 9.99 21.87
CA LEU A 75 -6.13 10.10 20.70
C LEU A 75 -6.83 8.76 20.43
N MET A 76 -7.75 8.40 21.31
CA MET A 76 -8.43 7.08 21.27
C MET A 76 -9.37 6.92 20.07
N GLU A 77 -9.84 8.01 19.52
CA GLU A 77 -10.70 8.07 18.32
C GLU A 77 -9.94 7.73 17.04
N VAL A 78 -8.61 7.72 17.07
CA VAL A 78 -7.78 7.33 15.92
C VAL A 78 -7.78 5.81 15.82
N SER A 79 -8.51 5.30 14.84
CA SER A 79 -8.59 3.87 14.56
C SER A 79 -7.32 3.38 13.86
N ARG A 80 -6.86 4.12 12.85
CA ARG A 80 -5.67 3.77 12.08
C ARG A 80 -5.06 5.00 11.39
N ILE A 81 -3.73 5.01 11.32
CA ILE A 81 -2.96 6.01 10.52
C ILE A 81 -2.14 5.26 9.49
N GLU A 82 -2.23 5.67 8.24
CA GLU A 82 -1.34 5.21 7.16
C GLU A 82 -0.58 6.38 6.55
N ARG A 83 0.56 6.10 5.95
CA ARG A 83 1.40 7.08 5.27
C ARG A 83 1.57 6.71 3.80
N GLY A 84 1.38 7.67 2.91
CA GLY A 84 1.73 7.56 1.51
C GLY A 84 2.70 8.64 1.08
N VAL A 85 3.20 8.53 -0.14
CA VAL A 85 4.05 9.52 -0.80
C VAL A 85 3.29 10.11 -1.98
N VAL A 86 3.02 11.39 -1.91
CA VAL A 86 2.41 12.16 -3.01
C VAL A 86 3.52 12.61 -3.95
N TRP A 87 3.40 12.25 -5.21
CA TRP A 87 4.32 12.63 -6.27
C TRP A 87 3.71 13.69 -7.17
N SER A 88 4.48 14.74 -7.44
CA SER A 88 4.11 15.83 -8.34
C SER A 88 5.26 16.15 -9.27
N PHE A 89 4.95 16.43 -10.55
CA PHE A 89 5.94 16.70 -11.58
C PHE A 89 5.62 18.03 -12.27
N LYS A 90 6.58 18.93 -12.32
CA LYS A 90 6.48 20.14 -13.14
C LYS A 90 7.26 19.96 -14.43
N THR A 91 6.68 20.41 -15.52
CA THR A 91 7.35 20.43 -16.82
C THR A 91 7.76 21.85 -17.18
N LYS A 92 8.81 21.98 -18.00
CA LYS A 92 9.33 23.27 -18.48
C LYS A 92 8.28 24.14 -19.21
N ARG A 93 7.20 23.54 -19.72
CA ARG A 93 6.15 24.20 -20.48
C ARG A 93 4.80 24.20 -19.77
N HIS A 94 4.74 23.87 -18.49
CA HIS A 94 3.51 23.71 -17.72
C HIS A 94 2.49 22.75 -18.38
N GLN A 95 2.97 21.78 -19.15
CA GLN A 95 2.16 20.73 -19.76
C GLN A 95 2.12 19.53 -18.83
N SER A 96 1.05 18.76 -18.91
CA SER A 96 0.96 17.48 -18.19
C SER A 96 2.00 16.50 -18.70
N VAL A 97 2.54 15.69 -17.79
CA VAL A 97 3.47 14.60 -18.12
C VAL A 97 2.71 13.54 -18.93
N SER A 98 3.35 13.01 -19.98
CA SER A 98 2.70 11.98 -20.79
C SER A 98 2.44 10.70 -20.00
N GLN A 99 1.36 9.99 -20.31
CA GLN A 99 1.01 8.72 -19.65
C GLN A 99 2.15 7.69 -19.75
N ALA A 100 2.86 7.64 -20.87
CA ALA A 100 4.00 6.73 -21.05
C ALA A 100 5.15 7.08 -20.09
N THR A 101 5.43 8.36 -19.89
CA THR A 101 6.44 8.83 -18.94
C THR A 101 6.01 8.53 -17.50
N LEU A 102 4.75 8.79 -17.14
CA LEU A 102 4.21 8.47 -15.80
C LEU A 102 4.32 6.97 -15.51
N THR A 103 3.96 6.10 -16.45
CA THR A 103 4.07 4.64 -16.27
C THR A 103 5.53 4.22 -15.98
N ARG A 104 6.49 4.82 -16.67
CA ARG A 104 7.92 4.54 -16.42
C ARG A 104 8.37 5.04 -15.05
N ILE A 105 7.95 6.24 -14.63
CA ILE A 105 8.28 6.79 -13.32
C ILE A 105 7.68 5.92 -12.22
N VAL A 106 6.40 5.60 -12.33
CA VAL A 106 5.69 4.73 -11.40
C VAL A 106 6.45 3.43 -11.16
N SER A 107 6.95 2.78 -12.21
CA SER A 107 7.72 1.52 -12.08
C SER A 107 9.05 1.67 -11.34
N MET A 108 9.55 2.90 -11.20
CA MET A 108 10.82 3.21 -10.51
C MET A 108 10.64 3.66 -9.06
N VAL A 109 9.47 4.19 -8.70
CA VAL A 109 9.24 4.86 -7.42
C VAL A 109 8.33 4.10 -6.45
N HIS A 110 7.84 2.92 -6.84
CA HIS A 110 7.05 2.08 -5.93
C HIS A 110 7.50 0.61 -5.97
N ASP A 111 7.38 -0.07 -4.86
CA ASP A 111 7.57 -1.52 -4.74
C ASP A 111 6.24 -2.23 -5.03
N ARG A 112 6.19 -2.98 -6.14
CA ARG A 112 5.00 -3.71 -6.57
C ARG A 112 4.53 -4.80 -5.59
N MET A 113 5.39 -5.24 -4.67
CA MET A 113 5.08 -6.27 -3.67
C MET A 113 4.37 -5.68 -2.45
N THR A 114 4.80 -4.50 -2.01
CA THR A 114 4.38 -3.89 -0.74
C THR A 114 3.57 -2.62 -0.89
N GLU A 115 3.50 -2.06 -2.11
CA GLU A 115 2.89 -0.77 -2.38
C GLU A 115 1.87 -0.82 -3.53
N THR A 116 1.00 0.18 -3.56
CA THR A 116 -0.01 0.40 -4.59
C THR A 116 0.03 1.86 -5.02
N VAL A 117 -0.17 2.11 -6.30
CA VAL A 117 -0.25 3.48 -6.86
C VAL A 117 -1.72 3.86 -7.01
N LEU A 118 -2.10 4.99 -6.43
CA LEU A 118 -3.41 5.61 -6.58
C LEU A 118 -3.27 6.82 -7.50
N VAL A 119 -4.06 6.86 -8.57
CA VAL A 119 -4.11 8.01 -9.49
C VAL A 119 -5.01 9.11 -8.92
N ASP A 120 -6.08 8.71 -8.22
CA ASP A 120 -6.97 9.64 -7.52
C ASP A 120 -6.75 9.52 -6.01
N ILE A 121 -6.46 10.66 -5.36
CA ILE A 121 -6.27 10.71 -3.92
C ILE A 121 -7.53 10.31 -3.14
N ASN A 122 -8.70 10.54 -3.71
CA ASN A 122 -9.96 10.11 -3.11
C ASN A 122 -10.04 8.59 -2.94
N ASP A 123 -9.27 7.83 -3.72
CA ASP A 123 -9.16 6.38 -3.59
C ASP A 123 -8.42 5.94 -2.31
N ALA A 124 -7.79 6.86 -1.58
CA ALA A 124 -7.09 6.56 -0.32
C ALA A 124 -8.00 5.95 0.76
N HIS A 125 -9.33 6.18 0.70
CA HIS A 125 -10.29 5.52 1.58
C HIS A 125 -10.23 3.98 1.47
N LYS A 126 -9.73 3.45 0.36
CA LYS A 126 -9.54 2.00 0.14
C LYS A 126 -8.48 1.39 1.07
N LEU A 127 -7.56 2.21 1.61
CA LEU A 127 -6.56 1.78 2.59
C LEU A 127 -7.20 1.18 3.84
N PHE A 128 -8.35 1.71 4.23
CA PHE A 128 -9.03 1.36 5.48
C PHE A 128 -10.15 0.32 5.28
N ARG A 129 -10.33 -0.20 4.06
CA ARG A 129 -11.32 -1.25 3.82
C ARG A 129 -10.88 -2.56 4.44
N HIS A 130 -11.71 -3.09 5.31
CA HIS A 130 -11.57 -4.46 5.79
C HIS A 130 -12.13 -5.42 4.73
N VAL A 131 -11.23 -6.18 4.13
CA VAL A 131 -11.62 -7.26 3.21
C VAL A 131 -11.86 -8.50 4.05
N GLN A 132 -13.04 -9.12 3.92
CA GLN A 132 -13.32 -10.41 4.56
C GLN A 132 -12.30 -11.44 4.04
N PRO A 133 -11.67 -12.22 4.93
CA PRO A 133 -10.75 -13.27 4.49
C PRO A 133 -11.48 -14.27 3.60
N GLN A 134 -10.79 -14.73 2.58
CA GLN A 134 -11.31 -15.81 1.75
C GLN A 134 -11.52 -17.05 2.61
N PRO A 135 -12.57 -17.86 2.34
CA PRO A 135 -12.78 -19.09 3.05
C PRO A 135 -11.56 -20.01 2.88
N LEU A 136 -11.24 -20.74 3.94
CA LEU A 136 -10.16 -21.73 3.89
C LEU A 136 -10.45 -22.75 2.78
N ARG A 137 -9.53 -22.84 1.83
CA ARG A 137 -9.57 -23.84 0.76
C ARG A 137 -8.74 -25.06 1.17
N THR A 138 -9.36 -26.21 1.20
CA THR A 138 -8.67 -27.46 1.45
C THR A 138 -8.42 -28.19 0.13
N ILE A 139 -7.20 -28.62 -0.09
CA ILE A 139 -6.81 -29.40 -1.27
C ILE A 139 -6.78 -30.88 -0.89
N PRO A 140 -7.59 -31.75 -1.53
CA PRO A 140 -7.76 -33.15 -1.12
C PRO A 140 -6.62 -34.01 -1.64
N VAL A 141 -5.37 -33.74 -1.27
CA VAL A 141 -4.16 -34.43 -1.76
C VAL A 141 -4.19 -35.92 -1.48
N LEU A 142 -4.69 -36.34 -0.31
CA LEU A 142 -4.76 -37.77 0.05
C LEU A 142 -5.76 -38.57 -0.79
N LYS A 143 -6.78 -37.88 -1.34
CA LYS A 143 -7.81 -38.52 -2.15
C LYS A 143 -7.49 -38.51 -3.64
N ASP A 144 -7.09 -37.32 -4.13
CA ASP A 144 -6.98 -37.02 -5.56
C ASP A 144 -5.51 -36.97 -6.01
N GLY A 145 -4.56 -37.18 -5.08
CA GLY A 145 -3.13 -37.33 -5.34
C GLY A 145 -2.52 -36.10 -6.02
N ARG A 146 -1.58 -36.40 -6.92
CA ARG A 146 -0.81 -35.41 -7.70
C ARG A 146 -1.71 -34.41 -8.46
N CYS A 147 -2.80 -34.90 -9.05
CA CYS A 147 -3.69 -34.04 -9.85
C CYS A 147 -4.26 -32.88 -9.03
N ALA A 148 -4.60 -33.09 -7.76
CA ALA A 148 -5.09 -32.04 -6.87
C ALA A 148 -4.06 -30.92 -6.66
N LEU A 149 -2.77 -31.27 -6.58
CA LEU A 149 -1.67 -30.30 -6.45
C LEU A 149 -1.43 -29.56 -7.77
N GLU A 150 -1.43 -30.25 -8.90
CA GLU A 150 -1.25 -29.64 -10.23
C GLU A 150 -2.38 -28.67 -10.59
N ASP A 151 -3.61 -29.01 -10.24
CA ASP A 151 -4.76 -28.12 -10.44
C ASP A 151 -4.69 -26.91 -9.53
N CYS A 152 -4.31 -27.11 -8.25
CA CYS A 152 -4.09 -26.04 -7.30
C CYS A 152 -2.97 -25.10 -7.74
N ASP A 153 -1.84 -25.65 -8.21
CA ASP A 153 -0.72 -24.88 -8.75
C ASP A 153 -1.16 -23.98 -9.90
N ARG A 154 -1.90 -24.55 -10.86
CA ARG A 154 -2.41 -23.82 -12.02
C ARG A 154 -3.39 -22.71 -11.64
N GLU A 155 -4.32 -23.00 -10.73
CA GLU A 155 -5.38 -22.06 -10.33
C GLU A 155 -4.84 -20.92 -9.44
N MET A 156 -3.90 -21.23 -8.56
CA MET A 156 -3.34 -20.26 -7.60
C MET A 156 -2.04 -19.61 -8.08
N GLY A 157 -1.46 -20.09 -9.18
CA GLY A 157 -0.20 -19.60 -9.73
C GLY A 157 0.99 -19.81 -8.79
N LEU A 158 1.08 -20.98 -8.14
CA LEU A 158 2.12 -21.27 -7.15
C LEU A 158 3.50 -21.49 -7.77
N ALA A 159 3.55 -21.77 -9.08
CA ALA A 159 4.77 -22.02 -9.85
C ALA A 159 5.60 -23.19 -9.31
N LEU A 160 4.94 -24.25 -8.86
CA LEU A 160 5.59 -25.46 -8.37
C LEU A 160 6.25 -26.25 -9.51
N SER A 161 7.48 -26.68 -9.29
CA SER A 161 8.15 -27.61 -10.17
C SER A 161 7.59 -29.05 -10.01
N PRO A 162 7.78 -29.96 -10.99
CA PRO A 162 7.36 -31.34 -10.85
C PRO A 162 7.92 -32.05 -9.61
N ASP A 163 9.17 -31.75 -9.26
CA ASP A 163 9.85 -32.34 -8.09
C ASP A 163 9.25 -31.82 -6.77
N GLU A 164 8.84 -30.57 -6.72
CA GLU A 164 8.15 -29.98 -5.56
C GLU A 164 6.76 -30.57 -5.37
N ILE A 165 6.03 -30.82 -6.46
CA ILE A 165 4.74 -31.50 -6.42
C ILE A 165 4.90 -32.93 -5.88
N ASP A 166 5.90 -33.69 -6.36
CA ASP A 166 6.20 -35.03 -5.88
C ASP A 166 6.59 -35.02 -4.40
N TYR A 167 7.41 -34.06 -3.98
CA TYR A 167 7.80 -33.88 -2.59
C TYR A 167 6.59 -33.58 -1.69
N LEU A 168 5.71 -32.69 -2.10
CA LEU A 168 4.50 -32.34 -1.34
C LEU A 168 3.58 -33.56 -1.21
N GLN A 169 3.28 -34.24 -2.32
CA GLN A 169 2.43 -35.43 -2.30
C GLN A 169 2.97 -36.47 -1.33
N HIS A 170 4.25 -36.83 -1.48
CA HIS A 170 4.89 -37.85 -0.65
C HIS A 170 4.85 -37.52 0.85
N ASN A 171 5.05 -36.22 1.19
CA ASN A 171 5.03 -35.83 2.60
C ASN A 171 3.61 -35.80 3.18
N PHE A 172 2.61 -35.37 2.42
CA PHE A 172 1.21 -35.44 2.88
C PHE A 172 0.69 -36.86 3.05
N GLU A 173 1.16 -37.80 2.24
CA GLU A 173 0.80 -39.23 2.38
C GLU A 173 1.43 -39.89 3.62
N ARG A 174 2.46 -39.28 4.23
CA ARG A 174 3.15 -39.81 5.41
C ARG A 174 2.65 -39.25 6.73
N ILE A 175 1.87 -38.21 6.72
CA ILE A 175 1.29 -37.59 7.92
C ILE A 175 -0.01 -38.30 8.29
#